data_5e14fc70de5363448ba3e295c2748f0b
#
_entry.id   5e14fc70de5363448ba3e295c2748f0b
#
_cell.length_a   1.000
_cell.length_b   1.000
_cell.length_c   1.000
_cell.angle_alpha   90.00
_cell.angle_beta   90.00
_cell.angle_gamma   90.00
#
_symmetry.space_group_name_H-M   'P 1'
#
loop_
_entity.id
_entity.type
_entity.pdbx_description
1 polymer ?
#
loop_
_entity_poly.entity_id
_entity_poly.type
_entity_poly.pdbx_seq_one_letter_code
_entity_poly.pdbx_strand_id
1 'polypeptide(L)'
;MKKSTKTASIIVILLSIMYLAGNRQTKEHSESPVQLVRDTISVMTIDTTKQGIIVFYPKFSRIDLVCEEMPTPIRDSNVVFCCEGVFTGGLLQEFSHSNIAGDHVSEGIRYKGYRSPRNNGAFVFYDRKWKFLHKFYDAELDSAALHGGMGFGQEMMIHEGTEVPHTRPAGSSNIFRALCEIDGKLCLANANEVQSFGTFIKNLLDAGATEALYLDMGSGWNCSWVRTTMPGDGHYLFPKAYDYTTNWITFYYENGTGDTPTKQEQ
;
A
#
# COMPACT_ATOMS: atom_id res chain seq x y z
N MET A 1 -43.90 72.71 29.36
CA MET A 1 -43.89 71.31 29.82
C MET A 1 -44.90 70.49 29.03
N LYS A 2 -44.56 69.88 27.92
CA LYS A 2 -45.34 68.87 27.16
C LYS A 2 -44.47 68.12 26.23
N LYS A 3 -43.61 67.21 26.77
CA LYS A 3 -42.81 66.24 25.98
C LYS A 3 -42.57 64.91 26.74
N SER A 4 -43.68 64.25 27.16
CA SER A 4 -43.49 62.99 27.88
C SER A 4 -44.45 61.85 27.53
N THR A 5 -45.39 62.06 26.60
CA THR A 5 -46.44 61.06 26.38
C THR A 5 -46.28 60.25 25.09
N LYS A 6 -45.38 60.64 24.22
CA LYS A 6 -45.16 59.88 22.94
C LYS A 6 -44.14 58.73 23.04
N THR A 7 -43.25 58.78 24.01
CA THR A 7 -42.19 57.77 24.15
C THR A 7 -42.68 56.46 24.80
N ALA A 8 -43.62 56.56 25.70
CA ALA A 8 -44.17 55.38 26.39
C ALA A 8 -45.04 54.49 25.48
N SER A 9 -45.79 55.08 24.53
CA SER A 9 -46.60 54.29 23.59
C SER A 9 -45.76 53.47 22.56
N ILE A 10 -44.60 53.95 22.16
CA ILE A 10 -43.76 53.29 21.22
C ILE A 10 -43.07 52.05 21.87
N ILE A 11 -42.68 52.13 23.14
CA ILE A 11 -42.07 51.04 23.89
C ILE A 11 -43.06 49.89 24.11
N VAL A 12 -44.33 50.16 24.39
CA VAL A 12 -45.36 49.12 24.56
C VAL A 12 -45.65 48.38 23.27
N ILE A 13 -45.66 49.09 22.12
CA ILE A 13 -45.83 48.42 20.79
C ILE A 13 -44.68 47.58 20.44
N LEU A 14 -43.42 48.00 20.70
CA LEU A 14 -42.21 47.19 20.42
C LEU A 14 -42.16 45.95 21.31
N LEU A 15 -42.55 46.02 22.57
CA LEU A 15 -42.61 44.86 23.47
C LEU A 15 -43.69 43.86 23.05
N SER A 16 -44.81 44.31 22.53
CA SER A 16 -45.87 43.44 22.01
C SER A 16 -45.51 42.74 20.74
N ILE A 17 -44.72 43.36 19.86
CA ILE A 17 -44.19 42.74 18.63
C ILE A 17 -43.12 41.68 18.97
N MET A 18 -42.28 41.93 19.97
CA MET A 18 -41.31 40.94 20.44
C MET A 18 -41.97 39.73 21.11
N TYR A 19 -43.05 39.90 21.84
CA TYR A 19 -43.81 38.83 22.48
C TYR A 19 -44.51 37.92 21.44
N LEU A 20 -45.02 38.48 20.35
CA LEU A 20 -45.65 37.73 19.25
C LEU A 20 -44.65 37.03 18.33
N ALA A 21 -43.41 37.54 18.24
CA ALA A 21 -42.34 36.90 17.49
C ALA A 21 -41.68 35.73 18.25
N GLY A 22 -41.70 35.75 19.59
CA GLY A 22 -41.09 34.72 20.45
C GLY A 22 -41.86 33.41 20.56
N ASN A 23 -43.12 33.34 20.09
CA ASN A 23 -43.97 32.16 20.27
C ASN A 23 -44.23 31.36 18.99
N ARG A 24 -43.45 31.59 17.91
CA ARG A 24 -43.32 30.60 16.84
C ARG A 24 -42.24 29.60 17.21
N GLN A 25 -42.58 28.63 18.07
CA GLN A 25 -41.87 27.35 18.09
C GLN A 25 -42.07 26.70 16.70
N THR A 26 -41.14 26.92 15.81
CA THR A 26 -40.89 26.00 14.71
C THR A 26 -40.56 24.68 15.39
N LYS A 27 -41.45 23.69 15.27
CA LYS A 27 -41.09 22.29 15.46
C LYS A 27 -40.04 22.02 14.38
N GLU A 28 -38.76 22.27 14.67
CA GLU A 28 -37.68 21.61 13.97
C GLU A 28 -37.91 20.12 14.21
N HIS A 29 -38.40 19.44 13.18
CA HIS A 29 -38.20 18.02 13.06
C HIS A 29 -36.67 17.87 13.03
N SER A 30 -36.11 17.62 14.19
CA SER A 30 -34.78 17.04 14.30
C SER A 30 -34.87 15.63 13.68
N GLU A 31 -34.77 15.55 12.37
CA GLU A 31 -34.36 14.32 11.75
C GLU A 31 -32.94 14.04 12.29
N SER A 32 -32.87 13.11 13.21
CA SER A 32 -31.59 12.55 13.63
C SER A 32 -30.89 12.14 12.37
N PRO A 33 -29.66 12.59 12.13
CA PRO A 33 -28.92 12.14 10.93
C PRO A 33 -28.91 10.63 10.95
N VAL A 34 -29.51 10.01 9.93
CA VAL A 34 -29.42 8.57 9.72
C VAL A 34 -27.93 8.29 9.57
N GLN A 35 -27.35 7.81 10.66
CA GLN A 35 -25.97 7.39 10.66
C GLN A 35 -25.93 6.13 9.79
N LEU A 36 -25.56 6.29 8.51
CA LEU A 36 -25.28 5.19 7.63
C LEU A 36 -24.16 4.37 8.27
N VAL A 37 -24.53 3.32 8.97
CA VAL A 37 -23.58 2.30 9.43
C VAL A 37 -23.04 1.68 8.16
N ARG A 38 -21.89 2.13 7.70
CA ARG A 38 -21.16 1.47 6.62
C ARG A 38 -20.59 0.19 7.21
N ASP A 39 -20.97 -0.94 6.64
CA ASP A 39 -20.39 -2.22 7.02
C ASP A 39 -18.88 -2.16 6.90
N THR A 40 -18.20 -2.49 7.99
CA THR A 40 -16.74 -2.52 8.03
C THR A 40 -16.28 -3.89 7.51
N ILE A 41 -15.44 -3.88 6.49
CA ILE A 41 -14.85 -5.09 5.92
C ILE A 41 -13.39 -5.23 6.35
N SER A 42 -12.96 -6.46 6.64
CA SER A 42 -11.54 -6.77 6.83
C SER A 42 -10.83 -6.80 5.49
N VAL A 43 -9.73 -6.05 5.36
CA VAL A 43 -8.92 -5.95 4.14
C VAL A 43 -7.48 -6.40 4.35
N MET A 44 -7.14 -6.88 5.54
CA MET A 44 -5.80 -7.38 5.87
C MET A 44 -5.90 -8.54 6.87
N THR A 45 -5.20 -9.61 6.60
CA THR A 45 -4.87 -10.64 7.59
C THR A 45 -3.38 -10.55 7.91
N ILE A 46 -3.06 -10.53 9.20
CA ILE A 46 -1.67 -10.48 9.67
C ILE A 46 -1.39 -11.77 10.41
N ASP A 47 -0.41 -12.55 9.93
CA ASP A 47 0.04 -13.80 10.58
C ASP A 47 1.36 -13.54 11.29
N THR A 48 1.34 -13.63 12.62
CA THR A 48 2.49 -13.50 13.51
C THR A 48 2.94 -14.84 14.08
N THR A 49 2.36 -15.94 13.62
CA THR A 49 2.64 -17.30 14.15
C THR A 49 3.86 -17.94 13.48
N LYS A 50 4.32 -17.39 12.36
CA LYS A 50 5.49 -17.89 11.63
C LYS A 50 6.77 -17.49 12.34
N GLN A 51 7.71 -18.42 12.45
CA GLN A 51 8.98 -18.17 13.11
C GLN A 51 9.82 -17.12 12.36
N GLY A 52 10.27 -16.09 13.07
CA GLY A 52 11.20 -15.09 12.56
C GLY A 52 10.62 -14.10 11.54
N ILE A 53 9.34 -14.21 11.18
CA ILE A 53 8.68 -13.33 10.19
C ILE A 53 7.25 -12.97 10.62
N ILE A 54 6.78 -11.86 10.07
CA ILE A 54 5.37 -11.44 10.10
C ILE A 54 4.88 -11.42 8.66
N VAL A 55 3.76 -12.06 8.38
CA VAL A 55 3.19 -12.15 7.03
C VAL A 55 1.91 -11.33 6.95
N PHE A 56 1.83 -10.48 5.94
CA PHE A 56 0.70 -9.61 5.63
C PHE A 56 0.00 -10.10 4.37
N TYR A 57 -1.26 -10.47 4.48
CA TYR A 57 -2.12 -10.91 3.38
C TYR A 57 -3.14 -9.80 3.08
N PRO A 58 -2.83 -8.86 2.17
CA PRO A 58 -3.78 -7.84 1.77
C PRO A 58 -4.91 -8.44 0.95
N LYS A 59 -6.15 -7.99 1.20
CA LYS A 59 -7.24 -8.14 0.26
C LYS A 59 -7.14 -6.99 -0.74
N PHE A 60 -7.02 -7.28 -2.01
CA PHE A 60 -6.76 -6.27 -3.02
C PHE A 60 -7.49 -6.56 -4.34
N SER A 61 -7.70 -5.53 -5.12
CA SER A 61 -8.21 -5.59 -6.49
C SER A 61 -7.15 -5.17 -7.52
N ARG A 62 -6.18 -4.37 -7.09
CA ARG A 62 -5.13 -3.81 -7.93
C ARG A 62 -3.82 -3.66 -7.14
N ILE A 63 -2.71 -3.79 -7.86
CA ILE A 63 -1.37 -3.48 -7.35
C ILE A 63 -0.70 -2.55 -8.34
N ASP A 64 -0.02 -1.51 -7.84
CA ASP A 64 0.79 -0.62 -8.65
C ASP A 64 2.20 -0.48 -8.07
N LEU A 65 3.14 -0.22 -8.96
CA LEU A 65 4.44 0.34 -8.65
C LEU A 65 4.33 1.87 -8.82
N VAL A 66 4.11 2.56 -7.71
CA VAL A 66 3.97 4.02 -7.70
C VAL A 66 5.35 4.64 -7.53
N CYS A 67 5.65 5.63 -8.36
CA CYS A 67 6.92 6.33 -8.33
C CYS A 67 6.78 7.72 -7.70
N GLU A 68 7.89 8.23 -7.12
CA GLU A 68 8.07 9.54 -6.52
C GLU A 68 7.41 9.72 -5.15
N GLU A 69 6.09 9.83 -5.04
CA GLU A 69 5.42 10.09 -3.78
C GLU A 69 4.72 8.84 -3.22
N MET A 70 4.89 8.59 -1.92
CA MET A 70 4.19 7.52 -1.24
C MET A 70 2.68 7.71 -1.29
N PRO A 71 1.92 6.75 -1.84
CA PRO A 71 0.47 6.75 -1.73
C PRO A 71 0.05 6.66 -0.26
N THR A 72 -0.80 7.56 0.16
CA THR A 72 -1.32 7.58 1.52
C THR A 72 -2.84 7.50 1.51
N PRO A 73 -3.48 7.00 2.58
CA PRO A 73 -4.93 6.94 2.65
C PRO A 73 -5.61 8.31 2.68
N ILE A 74 -4.88 9.36 2.98
CA ILE A 74 -5.36 10.75 2.90
C ILE A 74 -5.56 11.14 1.42
N ARG A 75 -4.69 10.63 0.54
CA ARG A 75 -4.74 10.90 -0.91
C ARG A 75 -5.61 9.89 -1.66
N ASP A 76 -5.59 8.63 -1.23
CA ASP A 76 -6.40 7.56 -1.81
C ASP A 76 -6.93 6.63 -0.71
N SER A 77 -8.26 6.70 -0.50
CA SER A 77 -8.95 5.90 0.51
C SER A 77 -8.93 4.38 0.21
N ASN A 78 -8.57 3.97 -1.00
CA ASN A 78 -8.54 2.57 -1.43
C ASN A 78 -7.21 1.87 -1.10
N VAL A 79 -6.18 2.60 -0.67
CA VAL A 79 -4.90 2.01 -0.26
C VAL A 79 -5.09 1.13 0.96
N VAL A 80 -4.67 -0.13 0.88
CA VAL A 80 -4.71 -1.10 1.99
C VAL A 80 -3.33 -1.46 2.52
N PHE A 81 -2.33 -1.46 1.65
CA PHE A 81 -0.93 -1.65 2.01
C PHE A 81 -0.04 -0.88 1.04
N CYS A 82 1.00 -0.24 1.58
CA CYS A 82 2.01 0.42 0.78
C CYS A 82 3.37 0.24 1.45
N CYS A 83 4.37 -0.15 0.68
CA CYS A 83 5.74 -0.27 1.17
C CYS A 83 6.76 0.07 0.10
N GLU A 84 7.97 0.37 0.53
CA GLU A 84 9.10 0.48 -0.38
C GLU A 84 9.24 -0.77 -1.23
N GLY A 85 9.57 -0.58 -2.51
CA GLY A 85 9.53 -1.62 -3.51
C GLY A 85 10.92 -2.09 -3.95
N VAL A 86 11.35 -1.60 -5.09
CA VAL A 86 12.56 -2.06 -5.78
C VAL A 86 13.77 -1.19 -5.48
N PHE A 87 14.96 -1.71 -5.74
CA PHE A 87 16.22 -0.99 -5.56
C PHE A 87 16.18 0.40 -6.18
N THR A 88 16.49 1.41 -5.36
CA THR A 88 16.66 2.76 -5.86
C THR A 88 18.03 2.93 -6.48
N GLY A 89 18.06 3.61 -7.64
CA GLY A 89 19.30 4.00 -8.30
C GLY A 89 19.90 5.30 -7.78
N GLY A 90 19.27 5.96 -6.82
CA GLY A 90 19.61 7.32 -6.37
C GLY A 90 21.03 7.51 -5.87
N LEU A 91 21.67 6.44 -5.42
CA LEU A 91 23.10 6.45 -5.07
C LEU A 91 24.01 6.49 -6.29
N LEU A 92 23.54 6.18 -7.49
CA LEU A 92 24.34 6.05 -8.70
C LEU A 92 24.08 7.14 -9.74
N GLN A 93 23.03 7.95 -9.59
CA GLN A 93 22.63 9.06 -10.47
C GLN A 93 22.50 8.69 -11.98
N GLU A 94 22.37 7.41 -12.31
CA GLU A 94 22.49 6.90 -13.69
C GLU A 94 21.17 6.33 -14.23
N PHE A 95 20.07 6.36 -13.46
CA PHE A 95 18.84 5.66 -13.82
C PHE A 95 17.72 6.60 -14.18
N SER A 96 16.95 6.18 -15.19
CA SER A 96 16.15 7.07 -16.00
C SER A 96 14.79 7.47 -15.41
N HIS A 97 14.14 6.63 -14.61
CA HIS A 97 12.81 6.91 -14.11
C HIS A 97 12.75 6.73 -12.60
N SER A 98 12.45 7.82 -11.89
CA SER A 98 12.29 7.82 -10.43
C SER A 98 13.42 7.10 -9.68
N ASN A 99 14.62 7.11 -10.23
CA ASN A 99 15.81 6.45 -9.68
C ASN A 99 15.63 4.95 -9.38
N ILE A 100 14.79 4.24 -10.12
CA ILE A 100 14.66 2.78 -10.00
C ILE A 100 15.82 2.11 -10.74
N ALA A 101 16.57 1.27 -10.05
CA ALA A 101 17.78 0.66 -10.58
C ALA A 101 17.52 -0.42 -11.64
N GLY A 102 16.44 -1.18 -11.53
CA GLY A 102 16.14 -2.30 -12.40
C GLY A 102 15.10 -1.98 -13.49
N ASP A 103 14.95 -2.94 -14.38
CA ASP A 103 13.84 -2.91 -15.34
C ASP A 103 12.51 -2.90 -14.62
N HIS A 104 11.58 -2.04 -15.05
CA HIS A 104 10.27 -1.96 -14.43
C HIS A 104 9.18 -1.46 -15.38
N VAL A 105 7.94 -1.65 -14.96
CA VAL A 105 6.72 -1.11 -15.58
C VAL A 105 5.97 -0.35 -14.51
N SER A 106 5.71 0.92 -14.78
CA SER A 106 4.89 1.80 -13.95
C SER A 106 3.92 2.53 -14.85
N GLU A 107 2.65 2.62 -14.44
CA GLU A 107 1.58 3.25 -15.23
C GLU A 107 1.47 2.72 -16.68
N GLY A 108 1.72 1.43 -16.87
CA GLY A 108 1.72 0.79 -18.18
C GLY A 108 2.91 1.17 -19.10
N ILE A 109 3.90 1.89 -18.58
CA ILE A 109 5.09 2.27 -19.34
C ILE A 109 6.28 1.41 -18.95
N ARG A 110 6.94 0.84 -19.95
CA ARG A 110 8.16 0.03 -19.77
C ARG A 110 9.39 0.90 -19.68
N TYR A 111 10.10 0.79 -18.57
CA TYR A 111 11.39 1.45 -18.34
C TYR A 111 12.50 0.41 -18.26
N LYS A 112 13.58 0.62 -18.98
CA LYS A 112 14.79 -0.21 -18.89
C LYS A 112 15.74 0.40 -17.89
N GLY A 113 16.25 -0.43 -16.97
CA GLY A 113 17.21 -0.04 -15.96
C GLY A 113 18.49 -0.85 -16.04
N TYR A 114 19.35 -0.69 -15.05
CA TYR A 114 20.57 -1.46 -14.91
C TYR A 114 20.26 -2.87 -14.39
N ARG A 115 20.76 -3.89 -15.09
CA ARG A 115 20.64 -5.29 -14.64
C ARG A 115 21.90 -5.71 -13.89
N SER A 116 21.84 -5.67 -12.59
CA SER A 116 22.86 -6.31 -11.77
C SER A 116 22.65 -7.83 -11.77
N PRO A 117 23.69 -8.63 -11.44
CA PRO A 117 23.52 -10.07 -11.24
C PRO A 117 22.47 -10.46 -10.18
N ARG A 118 22.08 -9.50 -9.30
CA ARG A 118 21.03 -9.69 -8.30
C ARG A 118 19.62 -9.52 -8.87
N ASN A 119 19.46 -8.84 -10.01
CA ASN A 119 18.15 -8.69 -10.65
C ASN A 119 17.87 -9.95 -11.51
N ASN A 120 17.81 -11.10 -10.85
CA ASN A 120 17.67 -12.41 -11.48
C ASN A 120 16.23 -12.92 -11.52
N GLY A 121 15.28 -12.16 -10.98
CA GLY A 121 13.86 -12.47 -11.00
C GLY A 121 13.03 -11.22 -11.27
N ALA A 122 11.73 -11.41 -11.45
CA ALA A 122 10.76 -10.34 -11.62
C ALA A 122 9.40 -10.72 -11.04
N PHE A 123 8.60 -9.68 -10.80
CA PHE A 123 7.18 -9.78 -10.53
C PHE A 123 6.42 -8.94 -11.55
N VAL A 124 5.29 -9.44 -12.03
CA VAL A 124 4.34 -8.69 -12.88
C VAL A 124 2.92 -8.85 -12.37
N PHE A 125 2.11 -7.79 -12.58
CA PHE A 125 0.69 -7.80 -12.31
C PHE A 125 -0.04 -7.07 -13.44
N TYR A 126 -0.91 -7.80 -14.16
CA TYR A 126 -1.80 -7.25 -15.20
C TYR A 126 -3.01 -8.18 -15.37
N ASP A 127 -4.09 -7.68 -15.95
CA ASP A 127 -5.35 -8.43 -16.13
C ASP A 127 -5.84 -9.11 -14.85
N ARG A 128 -5.61 -8.47 -13.68
CA ARG A 128 -5.93 -9.02 -12.36
C ARG A 128 -5.22 -10.34 -12.02
N LYS A 129 -4.07 -10.57 -12.62
CA LYS A 129 -3.25 -11.76 -12.37
C LYS A 129 -1.83 -11.37 -12.05
N TRP A 130 -1.17 -12.13 -11.19
CA TRP A 130 0.24 -11.96 -10.89
C TRP A 130 1.07 -13.16 -11.34
N LYS A 131 2.34 -12.89 -11.56
CA LYS A 131 3.33 -13.91 -11.88
C LYS A 131 4.70 -13.54 -11.31
N PHE A 132 5.37 -14.52 -10.73
CA PHE A 132 6.79 -14.46 -10.42
C PHE A 132 7.58 -15.13 -11.53
N LEU A 133 8.76 -14.59 -11.84
CA LEU A 133 9.60 -15.06 -12.93
C LEU A 133 11.04 -15.14 -12.45
N HIS A 134 11.71 -16.24 -12.77
CA HIS A 134 13.12 -16.41 -12.53
C HIS A 134 13.86 -16.43 -13.88
N LYS A 135 14.72 -15.42 -14.11
CA LYS A 135 15.39 -15.18 -15.40
C LYS A 135 14.40 -14.87 -16.55
N PHE A 136 14.90 -14.43 -17.68
CA PHE A 136 14.16 -14.23 -18.95
C PHE A 136 12.78 -13.55 -18.85
N TYR A 137 12.66 -12.53 -18.02
CA TYR A 137 11.39 -11.87 -17.71
C TYR A 137 11.04 -10.68 -18.61
N ASP A 138 11.83 -10.36 -19.65
CA ASP A 138 11.58 -9.21 -20.53
C ASP A 138 10.22 -9.25 -21.20
N ALA A 139 9.88 -10.39 -21.80
CA ALA A 139 8.61 -10.53 -22.52
C ALA A 139 7.39 -10.33 -21.60
N GLU A 140 7.48 -10.74 -20.34
CA GLU A 140 6.40 -10.56 -19.38
C GLU A 140 6.31 -9.11 -18.89
N LEU A 141 7.43 -8.41 -18.72
CA LEU A 141 7.42 -6.98 -18.43
C LEU A 141 6.84 -6.18 -19.61
N ASP A 142 7.17 -6.56 -20.86
CA ASP A 142 6.59 -5.95 -22.06
C ASP A 142 5.07 -6.22 -22.14
N SER A 143 4.62 -7.44 -21.77
CA SER A 143 3.21 -7.78 -21.68
C SER A 143 2.50 -6.96 -20.60
N ALA A 144 3.10 -6.83 -19.43
CA ALA A 144 2.54 -6.01 -18.35
C ALA A 144 2.37 -4.55 -18.80
N ALA A 145 3.33 -3.99 -19.53
CA ALA A 145 3.23 -2.64 -20.07
C ALA A 145 2.09 -2.53 -21.11
N LEU A 146 2.00 -3.50 -22.04
CA LEU A 146 0.97 -3.53 -23.08
C LEU A 146 -0.46 -3.58 -22.50
N HIS A 147 -0.63 -4.26 -21.37
CA HIS A 147 -1.92 -4.43 -20.67
C HIS A 147 -2.17 -3.35 -19.59
N GLY A 148 -1.34 -2.30 -19.54
CA GLY A 148 -1.52 -1.22 -18.55
C GLY A 148 -1.28 -1.67 -17.11
N GLY A 149 -0.51 -2.74 -16.94
CA GLY A 149 -0.16 -3.30 -15.63
C GLY A 149 1.11 -2.72 -15.02
N MET A 150 1.66 -3.42 -14.05
CA MET A 150 2.91 -3.08 -13.39
C MET A 150 3.85 -4.30 -13.35
N GLY A 151 5.14 -4.05 -13.15
CA GLY A 151 6.11 -5.10 -12.94
C GLY A 151 7.50 -4.55 -12.64
N PHE A 152 8.37 -5.38 -12.10
CA PHE A 152 9.74 -4.97 -11.78
C PHE A 152 10.67 -6.17 -11.70
N GLY A 153 11.91 -5.93 -12.10
CA GLY A 153 13.01 -6.87 -11.87
C GLY A 153 13.64 -6.69 -10.50
N GLN A 154 13.89 -7.79 -9.78
CA GLN A 154 14.49 -7.75 -8.45
C GLN A 154 15.20 -9.08 -8.11
N GLU A 155 15.86 -9.15 -6.95
CA GLU A 155 16.53 -10.36 -6.46
C GLU A 155 15.52 -11.44 -6.06
N MET A 156 15.49 -12.55 -6.80
CA MET A 156 14.70 -13.73 -6.47
C MET A 156 15.38 -14.50 -5.34
N MET A 157 14.65 -14.78 -4.28
CA MET A 157 15.13 -15.54 -3.13
C MET A 157 14.63 -16.99 -3.14
N ILE A 158 13.38 -17.18 -3.56
CA ILE A 158 12.72 -18.48 -3.65
C ILE A 158 11.98 -18.54 -4.97
N HIS A 159 12.12 -19.66 -5.68
CA HIS A 159 11.38 -19.97 -6.90
C HIS A 159 10.95 -21.44 -6.89
N GLU A 160 9.67 -21.69 -7.15
CA GLU A 160 9.06 -23.03 -7.10
C GLU A 160 9.38 -23.78 -5.79
N GLY A 161 9.32 -23.08 -4.66
CA GLY A 161 9.59 -23.65 -3.33
C GLY A 161 11.07 -23.99 -3.06
N THR A 162 11.99 -23.53 -3.90
CA THR A 162 13.43 -23.80 -3.79
C THR A 162 14.20 -22.48 -3.63
N GLU A 163 15.17 -22.47 -2.71
CA GLU A 163 16.09 -21.35 -2.56
C GLU A 163 16.86 -21.08 -3.86
N VAL A 164 16.87 -19.82 -4.29
CA VAL A 164 17.69 -19.36 -5.41
C VAL A 164 19.05 -18.92 -4.87
N PRO A 165 20.17 -19.44 -5.43
CA PRO A 165 21.51 -19.05 -4.99
C PRO A 165 21.71 -17.53 -5.07
N HIS A 166 22.20 -16.94 -3.99
CA HIS A 166 22.44 -15.50 -3.87
C HIS A 166 23.92 -15.16 -3.70
N THR A 167 24.29 -13.94 -4.02
CA THR A 167 25.68 -13.45 -3.92
C THR A 167 25.91 -12.52 -2.72
N ARG A 168 24.95 -12.45 -1.79
CA ARG A 168 25.11 -11.61 -0.60
C ARG A 168 26.18 -12.15 0.33
N PRO A 169 27.01 -11.29 0.93
CA PRO A 169 27.98 -11.71 1.94
C PRO A 169 27.31 -12.46 3.10
N ALA A 170 27.95 -13.51 3.61
CA ALA A 170 27.41 -14.34 4.69
C ALA A 170 27.08 -13.56 5.99
N GLY A 171 27.71 -12.40 6.22
CA GLY A 171 27.43 -11.53 7.36
C GLY A 171 26.32 -10.48 7.11
N SER A 172 25.70 -10.47 5.94
CA SER A 172 24.62 -9.52 5.66
C SER A 172 23.42 -9.80 6.57
N SER A 173 23.09 -8.85 7.41
CA SER A 173 21.93 -8.93 8.32
C SER A 173 21.12 -7.65 8.27
N ASN A 174 19.79 -7.78 8.32
CA ASN A 174 18.85 -6.65 8.31
C ASN A 174 17.47 -7.12 8.80
N ILE A 175 16.53 -6.19 8.92
CA ILE A 175 15.10 -6.48 8.91
C ILE A 175 14.71 -6.58 7.43
N PHE A 176 14.66 -7.79 6.88
CA PHE A 176 14.36 -8.02 5.48
C PHE A 176 12.86 -8.01 5.19
N ARG A 177 12.51 -7.71 3.95
CA ARG A 177 11.13 -7.81 3.43
C ARG A 177 11.13 -8.53 2.09
N ALA A 178 10.05 -9.26 1.83
CA ALA A 178 9.82 -9.92 0.56
C ALA A 178 8.37 -9.76 0.09
N LEU A 179 8.19 -9.68 -1.22
CA LEU A 179 6.93 -9.99 -1.88
C LEU A 179 6.92 -11.49 -2.13
N CYS A 180 5.90 -12.19 -1.64
CA CYS A 180 5.89 -13.65 -1.60
C CYS A 180 4.58 -14.24 -2.12
N GLU A 181 4.65 -15.52 -2.49
CA GLU A 181 3.49 -16.39 -2.57
C GLU A 181 3.62 -17.47 -1.50
N ILE A 182 2.62 -17.54 -0.60
CA ILE A 182 2.49 -18.57 0.44
C ILE A 182 1.07 -19.15 0.36
N ASP A 183 0.96 -20.47 0.31
CA ASP A 183 -0.33 -21.17 0.16
C ASP A 183 -1.16 -20.65 -1.04
N GLY A 184 -0.51 -20.33 -2.16
CA GLY A 184 -1.13 -19.78 -3.37
C GLY A 184 -1.70 -18.36 -3.22
N LYS A 185 -1.34 -17.65 -2.15
CA LYS A 185 -1.75 -16.27 -1.88
C LYS A 185 -0.59 -15.32 -1.99
N LEU A 186 -0.78 -14.22 -2.70
CA LEU A 186 0.18 -13.12 -2.72
C LEU A 186 0.18 -12.41 -1.36
N CYS A 187 1.37 -12.22 -0.81
CA CYS A 187 1.56 -11.62 0.51
C CYS A 187 2.90 -10.87 0.60
N LEU A 188 3.07 -10.16 1.70
CA LEU A 188 4.34 -9.55 2.06
C LEU A 188 4.82 -10.17 3.37
N ALA A 189 6.10 -10.51 3.43
CA ALA A 189 6.72 -11.03 4.64
C ALA A 189 7.83 -10.10 5.10
N ASN A 190 7.77 -9.69 6.37
CA ASN A 190 8.81 -8.90 7.03
C ASN A 190 9.53 -9.77 8.04
N ALA A 191 10.85 -9.67 8.11
CA ALA A 191 11.60 -10.14 9.28
C ALA A 191 11.06 -9.40 10.53
N ASN A 192 10.83 -10.12 11.62
CA ASN A 192 10.34 -9.51 12.86
C ASN A 192 11.50 -8.91 13.70
N GLU A 193 12.74 -9.26 13.37
CA GLU A 193 13.97 -8.75 13.98
C GLU A 193 15.11 -8.78 12.97
N VAL A 194 16.24 -8.19 13.33
CA VAL A 194 17.46 -8.26 12.51
C VAL A 194 17.95 -9.72 12.45
N GLN A 195 18.05 -10.24 11.24
CA GLN A 195 18.51 -11.61 10.99
C GLN A 195 19.38 -11.69 9.74
N SER A 196 20.10 -12.80 9.54
CA SER A 196 20.87 -13.03 8.32
C SER A 196 19.94 -13.26 7.13
N PHE A 197 20.43 -12.96 5.91
CA PHE A 197 19.67 -13.17 4.68
C PHE A 197 19.27 -14.64 4.49
N GLY A 198 20.21 -15.59 4.75
CA GLY A 198 19.89 -17.03 4.69
C GLY A 198 18.89 -17.47 5.75
N THR A 199 18.93 -16.91 6.97
CA THR A 199 17.90 -17.17 8.00
C THR A 199 16.52 -16.69 7.54
N PHE A 200 16.45 -15.51 6.90
CA PHE A 200 15.19 -14.98 6.39
C PHE A 200 14.62 -15.88 5.28
N ILE A 201 15.45 -16.34 4.32
CA ILE A 201 15.03 -17.29 3.26
C ILE A 201 14.51 -18.59 3.89
N LYS A 202 15.26 -19.13 4.87
CA LYS A 202 14.85 -20.35 5.57
C LYS A 202 13.48 -20.17 6.26
N ASN A 203 13.25 -19.05 6.94
CA ASN A 203 11.98 -18.77 7.61
C ASN A 203 10.82 -18.64 6.60
N LEU A 204 11.06 -18.09 5.42
CA LEU A 204 10.09 -18.04 4.32
C LEU A 204 9.74 -19.44 3.80
N LEU A 205 10.75 -20.30 3.57
CA LEU A 205 10.55 -21.69 3.16
C LEU A 205 9.78 -22.49 4.23
N ASP A 206 10.15 -22.35 5.50
CA ASP A 206 9.47 -23.00 6.63
C ASP A 206 8.01 -22.50 6.76
N ALA A 207 7.72 -21.28 6.31
CA ALA A 207 6.36 -20.74 6.24
C ALA A 207 5.56 -21.24 5.03
N GLY A 208 6.18 -21.98 4.09
CA GLY A 208 5.55 -22.51 2.89
C GLY A 208 5.61 -21.59 1.68
N ALA A 209 6.57 -20.66 1.63
CA ALA A 209 6.74 -19.81 0.46
C ALA A 209 7.15 -20.62 -0.77
N THR A 210 6.40 -20.47 -1.86
CA THR A 210 6.72 -21.04 -3.18
C THR A 210 7.45 -20.04 -4.05
N GLU A 211 7.22 -18.75 -3.84
CA GLU A 211 7.87 -17.65 -4.55
C GLU A 211 8.26 -16.56 -3.54
N ALA A 212 9.42 -15.95 -3.69
CA ALA A 212 9.80 -14.77 -2.92
C ALA A 212 10.80 -13.89 -3.67
N LEU A 213 10.45 -12.62 -3.83
CA LEU A 213 11.31 -11.54 -4.30
C LEU A 213 11.68 -10.61 -3.15
N TYR A 214 12.95 -10.30 -3.04
CA TYR A 214 13.45 -9.31 -2.10
C TYR A 214 12.84 -7.94 -2.40
N LEU A 215 12.43 -7.21 -1.37
CA LEU A 215 12.08 -5.80 -1.48
C LEU A 215 13.15 -4.96 -0.79
N ASP A 216 13.37 -3.74 -1.32
CA ASP A 216 14.45 -2.90 -0.81
C ASP A 216 14.16 -2.45 0.63
N MET A 217 15.00 -2.92 1.53
CA MET A 217 14.97 -2.63 2.95
C MET A 217 16.36 -2.18 3.36
N GLY A 218 16.94 -1.26 2.61
CA GLY A 218 18.21 -0.65 2.98
C GLY A 218 18.17 -0.06 4.38
N SER A 219 19.31 0.16 4.98
CA SER A 219 19.41 0.72 6.32
C SER A 219 18.64 2.05 6.41
N GLY A 220 17.47 2.00 7.02
CA GLY A 220 16.58 3.14 7.18
C GLY A 220 15.47 3.27 6.12
N TRP A 221 15.39 2.37 5.14
CA TRP A 221 14.39 2.37 4.07
C TRP A 221 13.33 1.30 4.35
N ASN A 222 12.56 1.51 5.37
CA ASN A 222 11.59 0.51 5.82
C ASN A 222 10.21 1.13 6.05
N CYS A 223 9.93 2.26 5.42
CA CYS A 223 8.62 2.88 5.50
C CYS A 223 7.56 1.96 4.91
N SER A 224 6.52 1.74 5.65
CA SER A 224 5.34 1.03 5.16
C SER A 224 4.10 1.44 5.94
N TRP A 225 2.97 1.34 5.27
CA TRP A 225 1.68 1.70 5.80
C TRP A 225 0.68 0.56 5.59
N VAL A 226 -0.17 0.31 6.57
CA VAL A 226 -1.16 -0.77 6.55
C VAL A 226 -2.52 -0.31 7.04
N ARG A 227 -3.57 -0.85 6.43
CA ARG A 227 -4.95 -0.74 6.88
C ARG A 227 -5.52 -2.13 7.06
N THR A 228 -6.21 -2.36 8.17
CA THR A 228 -6.80 -3.68 8.48
C THR A 228 -8.27 -3.77 8.13
N THR A 229 -8.97 -2.63 8.11
CA THR A 229 -10.42 -2.57 7.84
C THR A 229 -10.77 -1.39 6.91
N MET A 230 -11.88 -1.49 6.17
CA MET A 230 -12.45 -0.42 5.36
C MET A 230 -13.95 -0.29 5.60
N PRO A 231 -14.49 0.94 5.86
CA PRO A 231 -13.70 2.13 6.18
C PRO A 231 -12.91 1.94 7.49
N GLY A 232 -11.77 2.57 7.61
CA GLY A 232 -10.94 2.48 8.81
C GLY A 232 -9.63 3.24 8.63
N ASP A 233 -9.04 3.58 9.74
CA ASP A 233 -7.74 4.25 9.75
C ASP A 233 -6.63 3.22 9.55
N GLY A 234 -5.61 3.62 8.80
CA GLY A 234 -4.38 2.85 8.72
C GLY A 234 -3.29 3.47 9.59
N HIS A 235 -2.20 2.77 9.69
CA HIS A 235 -1.05 3.23 10.46
C HIS A 235 0.26 2.86 9.78
N TYR A 236 1.32 3.59 10.12
CA TYR A 236 2.66 3.25 9.70
C TYR A 236 3.19 2.09 10.52
N LEU A 237 3.72 1.06 9.85
CA LEU A 237 4.48 -0.02 10.50
C LEU A 237 5.90 0.47 10.82
N PHE A 238 6.49 1.20 9.87
CA PHE A 238 7.80 1.82 9.98
C PHE A 238 7.68 3.23 9.42
N PRO A 239 7.69 4.26 10.27
CA PRO A 239 7.32 5.62 9.86
C PRO A 239 8.42 6.42 9.17
N LYS A 240 9.62 5.87 9.01
CA LYS A 240 10.72 6.59 8.37
C LYS A 240 10.69 6.43 6.86
N ALA A 241 10.20 7.44 6.15
CA ALA A 241 10.57 7.68 4.77
C ALA A 241 11.88 8.47 4.74
N TYR A 242 12.80 8.08 3.88
CA TYR A 242 13.99 8.87 3.57
C TYR A 242 13.80 9.54 2.22
N ASP A 243 14.53 10.64 2.00
CA ASP A 243 14.53 11.39 0.74
C ASP A 243 14.96 10.55 -0.47
N TYR A 244 15.44 9.32 -0.24
CA TYR A 244 15.88 8.39 -1.28
C TYR A 244 14.82 7.42 -1.74
N THR A 245 13.71 7.27 -0.99
CA THR A 245 12.65 6.36 -1.39
C THR A 245 11.86 6.96 -2.53
N THR A 246 11.92 6.32 -3.67
CA THR A 246 11.37 6.84 -4.92
C THR A 246 10.32 5.94 -5.54
N ASN A 247 10.05 4.76 -4.95
CA ASN A 247 9.08 3.84 -5.49
C ASN A 247 8.41 2.99 -4.40
N TRP A 248 7.14 2.68 -4.64
CA TRP A 248 6.24 2.09 -3.68
C TRP A 248 5.41 0.98 -4.32
N ILE A 249 5.46 -0.22 -3.77
CA ILE A 249 4.49 -1.27 -4.11
C ILE A 249 3.25 -0.98 -3.28
N THR A 250 2.12 -0.75 -3.98
CA THR A 250 0.88 -0.32 -3.35
C THR A 250 -0.25 -1.25 -3.72
N PHE A 251 -0.94 -1.76 -2.71
CA PHE A 251 -2.12 -2.61 -2.85
C PHE A 251 -3.37 -1.77 -2.60
N TYR A 252 -4.33 -1.86 -3.52
CA TYR A 252 -5.60 -1.14 -3.46
C TYR A 252 -6.76 -2.12 -3.38
N TYR A 253 -7.77 -1.77 -2.61
CA TYR A 253 -9.03 -2.49 -2.57
C TYR A 253 -10.18 -1.55 -2.93
N GLU A 254 -10.93 -1.91 -3.96
CA GLU A 254 -12.10 -1.19 -4.43
C GLU A 254 -13.34 -2.07 -4.20
N ASN A 255 -14.33 -1.52 -3.48
CA ASN A 255 -15.58 -2.24 -3.24
C ASN A 255 -16.30 -2.51 -4.56
N GLY A 256 -16.76 -3.75 -4.74
CA GLY A 256 -17.57 -4.14 -5.91
C GLY A 256 -16.77 -4.55 -7.15
N THR A 257 -15.45 -4.61 -7.10
CA THR A 257 -14.62 -5.01 -8.25
C THR A 257 -14.54 -6.53 -8.49
N GLY A 258 -15.34 -7.34 -7.79
CA GLY A 258 -15.40 -8.79 -7.99
C GLY A 258 -14.32 -9.57 -7.23
N ASP A 259 -13.96 -10.75 -7.74
CA ASP A 259 -13.07 -11.69 -7.07
C ASP A 259 -11.64 -11.14 -6.85
N THR A 260 -10.99 -11.66 -5.82
CA THR A 260 -9.57 -11.39 -5.56
C THR A 260 -8.72 -11.81 -6.77
N PRO A 261 -7.73 -11.01 -7.18
CA PRO A 261 -6.79 -11.40 -8.23
C PRO A 261 -6.14 -12.75 -7.96
N THR A 262 -5.75 -13.46 -9.01
CA THR A 262 -5.21 -14.81 -8.93
C THR A 262 -3.84 -14.92 -9.57
N LYS A 263 -3.13 -16.01 -9.28
CA LYS A 263 -1.89 -16.36 -9.97
C LYS A 263 -2.17 -16.65 -11.44
N GLN A 264 -1.32 -16.15 -12.32
CA GLN A 264 -1.34 -16.51 -13.75
C GLN A 264 -0.83 -17.95 -13.89
N GLU A 265 -1.55 -18.77 -14.63
CA GLU A 265 -1.05 -20.09 -15.01
C GLU A 265 0.16 -19.96 -15.95
N GLN A 266 1.11 -20.85 -15.79
CA GLN A 266 2.33 -20.89 -16.59
C GLN A 266 2.09 -21.38 -18.00
#